data_79cdfb47e1c78b2b37df19521fd3ebaf
#
_entry.id   79cdfb47e1c78b2b37df19521fd3ebaf
#
_cell.length_a   1.000
_cell.length_b   1.000
_cell.length_c   1.000
_cell.angle_alpha   90.00
_cell.angle_beta   90.00
_cell.angle_gamma   90.00
#
_symmetry.space_group_name_H-M   'P 1'
#
loop_
_entity.id
_entity.type
_entity.pdbx_description
1 polymer ?
#
loop_
_entity_poly.entity_id
_entity_poly.type
_entity_poly.pdbx_seq_one_letter_code
_entity_poly.pdbx_strand_id
1 'polypeptide(L)'
;TSSVEPDMNYEWIDIEGQGTMLNFENNDSFSSESVSLPFEFPFFNESYTYINVNANGWIGWESENESVWQNGSIPSSSMPRPAIFGFFDDLNPENQNSTASASGNIFYHVNDDRAVVWFDDVVRWTGEAGSGTYDFQFVLYPSGRFRCNYREMEGTLDQATIGWQNDAGSQGTELVDVGEAFVFNEFSWEA
;
A
#
# COMPACT_ATOMS: atom_id res chain seq x y z
N THR A 1 -10.81 18.83 -3.99
CA THR A 1 -9.74 19.27 -3.07
C THR A 1 -9.72 18.32 -1.92
N SER A 2 -8.84 17.31 -1.98
CA SER A 2 -8.58 16.44 -0.84
C SER A 2 -7.83 17.27 0.21
N SER A 3 -8.41 17.38 1.41
CA SER A 3 -7.70 17.91 2.57
C SER A 3 -7.03 16.74 3.27
N VAL A 4 -5.73 16.76 3.36
CA VAL A 4 -5.00 15.89 4.28
C VAL A 4 -5.25 16.45 5.67
N GLU A 5 -5.89 15.69 6.54
CA GLU A 5 -6.10 16.10 7.92
C GLU A 5 -4.93 15.60 8.79
N PRO A 6 -4.02 16.46 9.22
CA PRO A 6 -2.80 16.04 9.93
C PRO A 6 -2.99 15.66 11.39
N ASP A 7 -4.21 15.64 11.89
CA ASP A 7 -4.49 15.50 13.33
C ASP A 7 -5.44 14.33 13.62
N MET A 8 -5.29 13.24 12.85
CA MET A 8 -6.05 12.01 13.07
C MET A 8 -5.46 11.24 14.25
N ASN A 9 -6.31 10.86 15.19
CA ASN A 9 -5.90 9.88 16.18
C ASN A 9 -5.50 8.59 15.47
N TYR A 10 -4.29 8.13 15.69
CA TYR A 10 -3.82 6.83 15.25
C TYR A 10 -4.78 5.73 15.73
N GLU A 11 -5.22 4.89 14.80
CA GLU A 11 -6.12 3.78 15.10
C GLU A 11 -5.72 2.57 14.24
N TRP A 12 -5.01 1.64 14.85
CA TRP A 12 -4.71 0.37 14.21
C TRP A 12 -5.95 -0.52 14.19
N ILE A 13 -6.26 -1.08 13.05
CA ILE A 13 -7.37 -2.03 12.89
C ILE A 13 -6.80 -3.43 12.90
N ASP A 14 -6.95 -4.10 14.03
CA ASP A 14 -6.46 -5.46 14.21
C ASP A 14 -7.29 -6.45 13.41
N ILE A 15 -6.62 -7.13 12.46
CA ILE A 15 -7.17 -8.22 11.66
C ILE A 15 -6.43 -9.54 11.90
N GLU A 16 -5.58 -9.62 12.92
CA GLU A 16 -4.86 -10.84 13.27
C GLU A 16 -5.84 -12.00 13.52
N GLY A 17 -5.58 -13.14 12.91
CA GLY A 17 -6.44 -14.32 12.99
C GLY A 17 -7.78 -14.23 12.23
N GLN A 18 -8.09 -13.07 11.62
CA GLN A 18 -9.27 -12.85 10.77
C GLN A 18 -8.88 -12.58 9.31
N GLY A 19 -7.67 -12.09 9.08
CA GLY A 19 -7.17 -11.77 7.76
C GLY A 19 -6.96 -13.01 6.88
N THR A 20 -7.24 -12.86 5.60
CA THR A 20 -6.88 -13.83 4.57
C THR A 20 -5.54 -13.43 3.97
N MET A 21 -4.59 -14.36 3.93
CA MET A 21 -3.27 -14.11 3.33
C MET A 21 -3.38 -13.99 1.81
N LEU A 22 -2.74 -12.99 1.25
CA LEU A 22 -2.58 -12.82 -0.19
C LEU A 22 -1.38 -13.63 -0.70
N ASN A 23 -1.51 -14.15 -1.91
CA ASN A 23 -0.44 -14.85 -2.61
C ASN A 23 0.03 -14.02 -3.80
N PHE A 24 1.32 -14.06 -4.08
CA PHE A 24 1.97 -13.34 -5.17
C PHE A 24 2.77 -14.33 -6.04
N GLU A 25 2.76 -14.14 -7.34
CA GLU A 25 3.61 -14.93 -8.24
C GLU A 25 5.09 -14.53 -8.10
N ASN A 26 5.32 -13.25 -7.85
CA ASN A 26 6.65 -12.67 -7.57
C ASN A 26 6.48 -11.38 -6.75
N ASN A 27 7.58 -10.80 -6.28
CA ASN A 27 7.59 -9.63 -5.44
C ASN A 27 7.38 -8.28 -6.17
N ASP A 28 7.19 -8.30 -7.50
CA ASP A 28 6.89 -7.11 -8.31
C ASP A 28 5.50 -7.18 -8.95
N SER A 29 4.63 -8.07 -8.47
CA SER A 29 3.31 -8.29 -9.06
C SER A 29 2.17 -7.86 -8.14
N PHE A 30 0.98 -7.82 -8.74
CA PHE A 30 -0.25 -7.87 -7.96
C PHE A 30 -0.45 -9.23 -7.30
N SER A 31 -1.26 -9.26 -6.26
CA SER A 31 -1.76 -10.50 -5.68
C SER A 31 -2.43 -11.36 -6.77
N SER A 32 -2.30 -12.67 -6.65
CA SER A 32 -2.83 -13.63 -7.62
C SER A 32 -4.34 -13.51 -7.83
N GLU A 33 -5.05 -12.98 -6.83
CA GLU A 33 -6.48 -12.70 -6.89
C GLU A 33 -6.75 -11.26 -6.42
N SER A 34 -7.67 -10.58 -7.11
CA SER A 34 -8.18 -9.29 -6.66
C SER A 34 -9.01 -9.45 -5.38
N VAL A 35 -8.90 -8.52 -4.48
CA VAL A 35 -9.73 -8.45 -3.26
C VAL A 35 -11.08 -7.83 -3.61
N SER A 36 -12.14 -8.63 -3.58
CA SER A 36 -13.51 -8.14 -3.80
C SER A 36 -13.99 -7.29 -2.62
N LEU A 37 -14.58 -6.15 -2.91
CA LEU A 37 -15.19 -5.25 -1.93
C LEU A 37 -16.71 -5.51 -1.88
N PRO A 38 -17.33 -5.60 -0.70
CA PRO A 38 -18.79 -5.69 -0.57
C PRO A 38 -19.50 -4.35 -0.78
N PHE A 39 -18.76 -3.30 -1.14
CA PHE A 39 -19.23 -1.94 -1.40
C PHE A 39 -18.56 -1.36 -2.63
N GLU A 40 -19.12 -0.28 -3.17
CA GLU A 40 -18.45 0.57 -4.15
C GLU A 40 -17.48 1.52 -3.44
N PHE A 41 -16.25 1.57 -3.91
CA PHE A 41 -15.23 2.50 -3.43
C PHE A 41 -15.03 3.62 -4.48
N PRO A 42 -15.50 4.84 -4.23
CA PRO A 42 -15.25 5.98 -5.11
C PRO A 42 -13.78 6.43 -5.03
N PHE A 43 -13.14 6.55 -6.19
CA PHE A 43 -11.79 7.07 -6.27
C PHE A 43 -11.65 7.96 -7.52
N PHE A 44 -11.40 9.27 -7.33
CA PHE A 44 -11.53 10.31 -8.36
C PHE A 44 -12.92 10.30 -9.02
N ASN A 45 -13.01 10.03 -10.32
CA ASN A 45 -14.26 10.05 -11.07
C ASN A 45 -14.85 8.64 -11.33
N GLU A 46 -14.23 7.62 -10.77
CA GLU A 46 -14.60 6.21 -10.96
C GLU A 46 -15.04 5.58 -9.64
N SER A 47 -15.68 4.41 -9.71
CA SER A 47 -16.04 3.58 -8.56
C SER A 47 -15.63 2.14 -8.80
N TYR A 48 -15.09 1.50 -7.78
CA TYR A 48 -14.53 0.16 -7.87
C TYR A 48 -15.16 -0.77 -6.83
N THR A 49 -15.37 -2.02 -7.20
CA THR A 49 -15.86 -3.09 -6.33
C THR A 49 -14.79 -4.13 -6.01
N TYR A 50 -13.54 -3.82 -6.30
CA TYR A 50 -12.37 -4.65 -6.00
C TYR A 50 -11.14 -3.76 -5.86
N ILE A 51 -10.08 -4.31 -5.28
CA ILE A 51 -8.72 -3.74 -5.31
C ILE A 51 -7.73 -4.82 -5.71
N ASN A 52 -6.66 -4.41 -6.37
CA ASN A 52 -5.45 -5.20 -6.57
C ASN A 52 -4.39 -4.70 -5.59
N VAL A 53 -3.75 -5.62 -4.90
CA VAL A 53 -2.68 -5.32 -3.94
C VAL A 53 -1.35 -5.67 -4.60
N ASN A 54 -0.43 -4.72 -4.69
CA ASN A 54 0.91 -4.97 -5.21
C ASN A 54 1.88 -5.24 -4.05
N ALA A 55 2.77 -6.21 -4.25
CA ALA A 55 3.78 -6.60 -3.27
C ALA A 55 4.68 -5.42 -2.83
N ASN A 56 4.86 -4.43 -3.68
CA ASN A 56 5.70 -3.25 -3.49
C ASN A 56 5.01 -2.09 -2.73
N GLY A 57 4.00 -2.38 -1.89
CA GLY A 57 3.47 -1.40 -0.94
C GLY A 57 2.45 -0.40 -1.49
N TRP A 58 1.71 -0.78 -2.53
CA TRP A 58 0.63 0.03 -3.10
C TRP A 58 -0.59 -0.80 -3.49
N ILE A 59 -1.72 -0.14 -3.65
CA ILE A 59 -2.97 -0.73 -4.15
C ILE A 59 -3.48 0.04 -5.36
N GLY A 60 -4.15 -0.67 -6.28
CA GLY A 60 -4.70 -0.05 -7.50
C GLY A 60 -5.77 -0.90 -8.16
N TRP A 61 -6.20 -0.50 -9.36
CA TRP A 61 -7.34 -1.13 -10.05
C TRP A 61 -7.02 -1.58 -11.47
N GLU A 62 -6.10 -0.91 -12.12
CA GLU A 62 -5.62 -1.24 -13.47
C GLU A 62 -4.25 -1.92 -13.40
N SER A 63 -3.88 -2.56 -14.49
CA SER A 63 -2.59 -3.26 -14.60
C SER A 63 -1.51 -2.44 -15.29
N GLU A 64 -1.76 -1.16 -15.59
CA GLU A 64 -0.74 -0.31 -16.18
C GLU A 64 0.39 -0.03 -15.18
N ASN A 65 1.62 -0.36 -15.61
CA ASN A 65 2.84 -0.24 -14.82
C ASN A 65 2.85 -1.09 -13.52
N GLU A 66 2.11 -2.20 -13.47
CA GLU A 66 2.04 -3.07 -12.28
C GLU A 66 3.38 -3.65 -11.84
N SER A 67 4.29 -3.88 -12.79
CA SER A 67 5.61 -4.45 -12.53
C SER A 67 6.69 -3.40 -12.26
N VAL A 68 6.32 -2.15 -12.06
CA VAL A 68 7.26 -1.10 -11.66
C VAL A 68 7.61 -1.29 -10.19
N TRP A 69 8.86 -1.63 -9.93
CA TRP A 69 9.44 -1.75 -8.59
C TRP A 69 10.16 -0.48 -8.13
N GLN A 70 10.63 0.32 -9.10
CA GLN A 70 11.26 1.62 -8.83
C GLN A 70 10.18 2.68 -8.60
N ASN A 71 10.11 3.17 -7.39
CA ASN A 71 9.27 4.30 -7.04
C ASN A 71 9.81 5.61 -7.61
N GLY A 72 9.00 6.65 -7.59
CA GLY A 72 9.33 7.99 -8.09
C GLY A 72 8.20 8.96 -7.78
N SER A 73 8.44 10.23 -8.09
CA SER A 73 7.48 11.31 -7.79
C SER A 73 6.13 11.12 -8.50
N ILE A 74 5.07 11.48 -7.80
CA ILE A 74 3.67 11.46 -8.26
C ILE A 74 3.03 12.86 -8.12
N PRO A 75 2.06 13.24 -8.98
CA PRO A 75 1.46 12.44 -10.05
C PRO A 75 2.37 12.29 -11.27
N SER A 76 2.41 11.09 -11.84
CA SER A 76 3.22 10.77 -13.02
C SER A 76 2.61 9.64 -13.83
N SER A 77 2.60 9.76 -15.15
CA SER A 77 2.16 8.71 -16.06
C SER A 77 3.11 7.51 -16.15
N SER A 78 4.31 7.60 -15.60
CA SER A 78 5.27 6.50 -15.53
C SER A 78 5.13 5.64 -14.27
N MET A 79 4.37 6.12 -13.27
CA MET A 79 4.10 5.38 -12.04
C MET A 79 2.79 4.58 -12.16
N PRO A 80 2.58 3.55 -11.30
CA PRO A 80 1.32 2.80 -11.24
C PRO A 80 0.10 3.72 -11.11
N ARG A 81 -0.98 3.42 -11.85
CA ARG A 81 -2.16 4.31 -11.91
C ARG A 81 -3.43 3.61 -12.44
N PRO A 82 -4.62 3.92 -11.91
CA PRO A 82 -4.80 4.72 -10.68
C PRO A 82 -4.30 3.95 -9.46
N ALA A 83 -3.74 4.65 -8.46
CA ALA A 83 -3.13 3.96 -7.33
C ALA A 83 -3.12 4.79 -6.03
N ILE A 84 -3.07 4.09 -4.90
CA ILE A 84 -2.79 4.60 -3.55
C ILE A 84 -1.50 3.94 -3.08
N PHE A 85 -0.50 4.74 -2.76
CA PHE A 85 0.82 4.34 -2.33
C PHE A 85 0.92 4.50 -0.82
N GLY A 86 0.94 3.38 -0.10
CA GLY A 86 1.09 3.41 1.37
C GLY A 86 2.55 3.53 1.78
N PHE A 87 3.39 2.71 1.17
CA PHE A 87 4.85 2.73 1.31
C PHE A 87 5.44 2.07 0.05
N PHE A 88 5.39 2.80 -1.08
CA PHE A 88 5.86 2.26 -2.34
C PHE A 88 7.39 2.30 -2.39
N ASP A 89 7.98 1.13 -2.28
CA ASP A 89 9.40 0.84 -2.44
C ASP A 89 9.53 -0.61 -2.97
N ASP A 90 10.69 -1.04 -3.33
CA ASP A 90 11.01 -2.42 -3.74
C ASP A 90 10.93 -3.35 -2.51
N LEU A 91 9.73 -3.87 -2.24
CA LEU A 91 9.45 -4.74 -1.09
C LEU A 91 9.54 -6.23 -1.47
N ASN A 92 9.78 -7.07 -0.48
CA ASN A 92 10.02 -8.50 -0.68
C ASN A 92 9.24 -9.36 0.34
N PRO A 93 7.89 -9.39 0.25
CA PRO A 93 7.10 -10.27 1.08
C PRO A 93 7.35 -11.74 0.76
N GLU A 94 7.02 -12.64 1.70
CA GLU A 94 7.01 -14.07 1.42
C GLU A 94 5.97 -14.39 0.34
N ASN A 95 6.34 -15.21 -0.62
CA ASN A 95 5.46 -15.73 -1.67
C ASN A 95 5.89 -17.14 -2.05
N GLN A 96 5.19 -17.77 -2.99
CA GLN A 96 5.48 -19.15 -3.42
C GLN A 96 6.90 -19.34 -4.02
N ASN A 97 7.52 -18.27 -4.48
CA ASN A 97 8.85 -18.26 -5.10
C ASN A 97 9.85 -17.42 -4.29
N SER A 98 9.57 -17.22 -2.99
CA SER A 98 10.39 -16.36 -2.12
C SER A 98 11.87 -16.75 -2.13
N THR A 99 12.71 -15.72 -2.13
CA THR A 99 14.14 -15.83 -1.87
C THR A 99 14.41 -15.98 -0.38
N ALA A 100 15.62 -16.39 -0.01
CA ALA A 100 16.00 -16.51 1.41
C ALA A 100 15.97 -15.18 2.20
N SER A 101 15.86 -14.05 1.52
CA SER A 101 15.74 -12.71 2.12
C SER A 101 14.31 -12.19 2.20
N ALA A 102 13.33 -12.91 1.62
CA ALA A 102 11.92 -12.54 1.74
C ALA A 102 11.44 -12.73 3.18
N SER A 103 10.61 -11.82 3.68
CA SER A 103 9.98 -11.92 4.99
C SER A 103 8.70 -11.13 5.06
N GLY A 104 7.83 -11.53 5.98
CA GLY A 104 6.53 -10.92 6.20
C GLY A 104 5.48 -11.37 5.20
N ASN A 105 4.24 -11.11 5.53
CA ASN A 105 3.08 -11.51 4.73
C ASN A 105 2.15 -10.33 4.54
N ILE A 106 1.28 -10.45 3.54
CA ILE A 106 0.26 -9.44 3.29
C ILE A 106 -1.11 -10.10 3.48
N PHE A 107 -1.92 -9.52 4.36
CA PHE A 107 -3.25 -10.00 4.70
C PHE A 107 -4.31 -8.98 4.28
N TYR A 108 -5.53 -9.46 4.07
CA TYR A 108 -6.69 -8.58 3.92
C TYR A 108 -7.87 -9.08 4.74
N HIS A 109 -8.70 -8.14 5.15
CA HIS A 109 -10.02 -8.41 5.73
C HIS A 109 -11.01 -7.38 5.21
N VAL A 110 -12.19 -7.85 4.81
CA VAL A 110 -13.26 -6.99 4.27
C VAL A 110 -14.58 -7.25 4.97
N ASN A 111 -15.34 -6.18 5.20
CA ASN A 111 -16.73 -6.23 5.66
C ASN A 111 -17.50 -5.05 5.06
N ASP A 112 -18.80 -4.90 5.38
CA ASP A 112 -19.64 -3.85 4.82
C ASP A 112 -19.19 -2.42 5.18
N ASP A 113 -18.39 -2.27 6.24
CA ASP A 113 -17.94 -0.97 6.74
C ASP A 113 -16.60 -0.54 6.16
N ARG A 114 -15.72 -1.50 5.80
CA ARG A 114 -14.35 -1.22 5.35
C ARG A 114 -13.64 -2.42 4.75
N ALA A 115 -12.58 -2.12 4.00
CA ALA A 115 -11.55 -3.09 3.63
C ALA A 115 -10.23 -2.70 4.29
N VAL A 116 -9.51 -3.68 4.84
CA VAL A 116 -8.17 -3.52 5.43
C VAL A 116 -7.21 -4.39 4.65
N VAL A 117 -6.07 -3.84 4.25
CA VAL A 117 -4.92 -4.59 3.71
C VAL A 117 -3.74 -4.31 4.62
N TRP A 118 -3.17 -5.35 5.19
CA TRP A 118 -2.09 -5.27 6.16
C TRP A 118 -0.81 -5.90 5.64
N PHE A 119 0.23 -5.12 5.54
CA PHE A 119 1.61 -5.53 5.30
C PHE A 119 2.24 -5.80 6.66
N ASP A 120 2.44 -7.08 6.99
CA ASP A 120 2.88 -7.58 8.28
C ASP A 120 4.36 -7.94 8.21
N ASP A 121 5.21 -7.11 8.81
CA ASP A 121 6.67 -7.29 8.88
C ASP A 121 7.35 -7.54 7.53
N VAL A 122 6.86 -6.93 6.47
CA VAL A 122 7.42 -7.06 5.12
C VAL A 122 8.78 -6.37 5.05
N VAL A 123 9.79 -7.03 4.48
CA VAL A 123 11.14 -6.47 4.28
C VAL A 123 11.28 -5.78 2.94
N ARG A 124 12.29 -4.92 2.83
CA ARG A 124 12.72 -4.37 1.55
C ARG A 124 13.58 -5.37 0.78
N TRP A 125 13.49 -5.33 -0.56
CA TRP A 125 14.45 -6.02 -1.44
C TRP A 125 15.81 -5.34 -1.38
N THR A 126 16.75 -5.92 -0.63
CA THR A 126 18.11 -5.38 -0.50
C THR A 126 19.18 -6.37 -0.95
N GLY A 127 18.78 -7.64 -1.18
CA GLY A 127 19.74 -8.74 -1.33
C GLY A 127 20.49 -9.08 -0.04
N GLU A 128 20.27 -8.34 1.05
CA GLU A 128 20.89 -8.52 2.36
C GLU A 128 19.81 -8.82 3.42
N ALA A 129 20.04 -9.86 4.23
CA ALA A 129 19.15 -10.16 5.34
C ALA A 129 19.31 -9.11 6.47
N GLY A 130 18.18 -8.65 7.04
CA GLY A 130 18.18 -7.80 8.23
C GLY A 130 18.08 -6.30 7.94
N SER A 131 17.55 -5.89 6.81
CA SER A 131 17.39 -4.47 6.46
C SER A 131 16.26 -3.73 7.18
N GLY A 132 15.58 -4.38 8.14
CA GLY A 132 14.40 -3.84 8.83
C GLY A 132 13.10 -4.41 8.27
N THR A 133 12.00 -4.13 8.96
CA THR A 133 10.64 -4.59 8.61
C THR A 133 9.68 -3.42 8.56
N TYR A 134 8.68 -3.53 7.71
CA TYR A 134 7.64 -2.52 7.52
C TYR A 134 6.28 -3.11 7.85
N ASP A 135 5.62 -2.48 8.82
CA ASP A 135 4.33 -2.90 9.36
C ASP A 135 3.33 -1.75 9.21
N PHE A 136 2.49 -1.85 8.18
CA PHE A 136 1.52 -0.82 7.83
C PHE A 136 0.25 -1.40 7.21
N GLN A 137 -0.81 -0.61 7.17
CA GLN A 137 -2.07 -1.03 6.59
C GLN A 137 -2.74 0.08 5.78
N PHE A 138 -3.47 -0.35 4.76
CA PHE A 138 -4.49 0.46 4.08
C PHE A 138 -5.85 0.16 4.70
N VAL A 139 -6.66 1.20 4.85
CA VAL A 139 -8.07 1.08 5.24
C VAL A 139 -8.92 1.88 4.26
N LEU A 140 -9.82 1.21 3.55
CA LEU A 140 -10.74 1.83 2.58
C LEU A 140 -12.16 1.79 3.11
N TYR A 141 -12.91 2.87 2.93
CA TYR A 141 -14.29 3.01 3.39
C TYR A 141 -15.26 3.22 2.22
N PRO A 142 -16.53 2.80 2.33
CA PRO A 142 -17.55 3.00 1.28
C PRO A 142 -17.76 4.47 0.86
N SER A 143 -17.37 5.40 1.72
CA SER A 143 -17.45 6.84 1.43
C SER A 143 -16.42 7.35 0.42
N GLY A 144 -15.47 6.51 -0.01
CA GLY A 144 -14.30 6.91 -0.78
C GLY A 144 -13.14 7.43 0.07
N ARG A 145 -13.35 7.57 1.37
CA ARG A 145 -12.29 7.88 2.32
C ARG A 145 -11.35 6.70 2.43
N PHE A 146 -10.06 6.95 2.51
CA PHE A 146 -9.04 5.93 2.76
C PHE A 146 -7.97 6.46 3.72
N ARG A 147 -7.34 5.54 4.42
CA ARG A 147 -6.32 5.81 5.43
C ARG A 147 -5.15 4.85 5.26
N CYS A 148 -3.94 5.32 5.53
CA CYS A 148 -2.79 4.45 5.80
C CYS A 148 -2.37 4.63 7.26
N ASN A 149 -2.20 3.51 7.94
CA ASN A 149 -1.71 3.46 9.32
C ASN A 149 -0.35 2.76 9.32
N TYR A 150 0.59 3.28 10.09
CA TYR A 150 1.94 2.73 10.24
C TYR A 150 2.16 2.39 11.70
N ARG A 151 2.45 1.12 12.00
CA ARG A 151 2.62 0.64 13.38
C ARG A 151 4.08 0.61 13.77
N GLU A 152 4.87 -0.14 13.02
CA GLU A 152 6.28 -0.38 13.31
C GLU A 152 7.05 -0.38 11.98
N MET A 153 7.86 0.65 11.77
CA MET A 153 8.57 0.86 10.52
C MET A 153 10.06 0.97 10.83
N GLU A 154 10.80 -0.11 10.53
CA GLU A 154 12.24 -0.20 10.76
C GLU A 154 13.01 -0.30 9.44
N GLY A 155 14.19 0.32 9.38
CA GLY A 155 15.09 0.24 8.22
C GLY A 155 15.17 1.53 7.42
N THR A 156 15.23 1.43 6.09
CA THR A 156 15.33 2.58 5.18
C THR A 156 13.95 3.21 5.01
N LEU A 157 13.77 4.44 5.47
CA LEU A 157 12.48 5.15 5.47
C LEU A 157 12.46 6.39 4.54
N ASP A 158 13.56 6.68 3.88
CA ASP A 158 13.75 7.87 3.05
C ASP A 158 13.76 7.56 1.53
N GLN A 159 13.27 6.40 1.14
CA GLN A 159 13.25 5.96 -0.26
C GLN A 159 11.85 5.62 -0.78
N ALA A 160 10.83 5.64 0.06
CA ALA A 160 9.48 5.33 -0.35
C ALA A 160 8.73 6.53 -0.92
N THR A 161 7.80 6.26 -1.84
CA THR A 161 6.78 7.22 -2.27
C THR A 161 5.47 6.93 -1.54
N ILE A 162 4.86 7.97 -0.96
CA ILE A 162 3.58 7.90 -0.26
C ILE A 162 2.63 8.93 -0.84
N GLY A 163 1.39 8.51 -1.15
CA GLY A 163 0.38 9.38 -1.71
C GLY A 163 -0.63 8.65 -2.58
N TRP A 164 -1.21 9.34 -3.56
CA TRP A 164 -2.17 8.73 -4.49
C TRP A 164 -2.25 9.51 -5.81
N GLN A 165 -2.67 8.86 -6.87
CA GLN A 165 -2.87 9.50 -8.17
C GLN A 165 -4.00 8.86 -8.99
N ASN A 166 -4.55 9.66 -9.91
CA ASN A 166 -5.61 9.25 -10.83
C ASN A 166 -5.08 8.40 -11.99
N ASP A 167 -6.00 7.84 -12.77
CA ASP A 167 -5.71 7.03 -13.95
C ASP A 167 -4.83 7.75 -15.00
N ALA A 168 -5.02 9.03 -15.23
CA ALA A 168 -4.20 9.79 -16.17
C ALA A 168 -2.77 10.09 -15.66
N GLY A 169 -2.46 9.86 -14.37
CA GLY A 169 -1.19 10.25 -13.76
C GLY A 169 -0.94 11.76 -13.80
N SER A 170 -2.03 12.54 -13.78
CA SER A 170 -2.00 14.01 -13.93
C SER A 170 -2.59 14.76 -12.73
N GLN A 171 -3.27 14.05 -11.85
CA GLN A 171 -3.82 14.55 -10.59
C GLN A 171 -3.50 13.57 -9.49
N GLY A 172 -3.10 14.09 -8.34
CA GLY A 172 -2.72 13.28 -7.18
C GLY A 172 -2.15 14.16 -6.08
N THR A 173 -1.77 13.53 -5.00
CA THR A 173 -1.06 14.16 -3.90
C THR A 173 0.11 13.28 -3.52
N GLU A 174 1.29 13.86 -3.47
CA GLU A 174 2.49 13.25 -2.91
C GLU A 174 2.63 13.78 -1.49
N LEU A 175 2.71 12.87 -0.53
CA LEU A 175 2.91 13.19 0.88
C LEU A 175 4.39 13.08 1.27
N VAL A 176 5.09 12.11 0.67
CA VAL A 176 6.52 11.85 0.87
C VAL A 176 7.11 11.44 -0.48
N ASP A 177 8.20 12.07 -0.86
CA ASP A 177 9.00 11.74 -2.04
C ASP A 177 10.33 11.07 -1.63
N VAL A 178 10.96 10.43 -2.58
CA VAL A 178 12.29 9.82 -2.43
C VAL A 178 13.30 10.84 -1.90
N GLY A 179 13.99 10.49 -0.80
CA GLY A 179 14.97 11.35 -0.14
C GLY A 179 14.43 12.16 1.03
N GLU A 180 13.12 12.05 1.34
CA GLU A 180 12.52 12.66 2.52
C GLU A 180 12.36 11.61 3.63
N ALA A 181 13.05 11.78 4.74
CA ALA A 181 12.87 10.91 5.92
C ALA A 181 11.59 11.26 6.67
N PHE A 182 10.73 10.28 6.87
CA PHE A 182 9.50 10.41 7.63
C PHE A 182 9.57 9.56 8.90
N VAL A 183 8.99 10.03 9.99
CA VAL A 183 8.94 9.27 11.25
C VAL A 183 7.60 8.53 11.33
N PHE A 184 7.64 7.22 11.13
CA PHE A 184 6.47 6.35 11.02
C PHE A 184 6.24 5.49 12.26
N ASN A 185 6.07 6.02 13.44
CA ASN A 185 5.69 5.20 14.58
C ASN A 185 4.33 5.65 15.10
N GLU A 186 3.35 4.74 15.08
CA GLU A 186 1.97 5.00 15.47
C GLU A 186 1.39 6.25 14.77
N PHE A 187 1.58 6.31 13.44
CA PHE A 187 1.15 7.43 12.61
C PHE A 187 0.07 7.00 11.60
N SER A 188 -0.84 7.89 11.28
CA SER A 188 -1.82 7.69 10.21
C SER A 188 -2.02 8.96 9.40
N TRP A 189 -2.37 8.77 8.13
CA TRP A 189 -2.93 9.82 7.29
C TRP A 189 -4.20 9.35 6.60
N GLU A 190 -5.09 10.28 6.26
CA GLU A 190 -6.39 10.00 5.66
C GLU A 190 -6.69 10.99 4.53
N ALA A 191 -7.37 10.53 3.47
CA ALA A 191 -7.85 11.35 2.36
C ALA A 191 -9.24 10.91 1.89
#